data_4afbbca5f8a1d2c4abf8c3b94f068eb1
#
_entry.id   4afbbca5f8a1d2c4abf8c3b94f068eb1
#
_cell.length_a   1.000
_cell.length_b   1.000
_cell.length_c   1.000
_cell.angle_alpha   90.00
_cell.angle_beta   90.00
_cell.angle_gamma   90.00
#
_symmetry.space_group_name_H-M   'P 1'
#
loop_
_entity.id
_entity.type
_entity.pdbx_description
1 polymer ?
#
loop_
_entity_poly.entity_id
_entity_poly.type
_entity_poly.pdbx_seq_one_letter_code
_entity_poly.pdbx_strand_id
1 'polypeptide(L)'
;MTDNFPTTADDPTHISARHLFERTDWAATETGPVSDWPRELVGIAGLVLASPLPMCLLVGEQARMLYNDAYGVIAGNRHPQCFGEPLLTSWPEVADFNSAMLA
;
A
#
# COMPACT_ATOMS: atom_id res chain seq x y z
N MET A 1 0.22 -10.47 31.66
CA MET A 1 0.48 -10.01 31.13
C MET A 1 0.50 -9.95 30.33
N THR A 2 0.18 -9.85 30.19
CA THR A 2 0.23 -9.71 29.44
C THR A 2 0.73 -9.42 28.67
N ASP A 3 0.76 -9.80 28.04
CA ASP A 3 1.36 -9.41 27.17
C ASP A 3 1.54 -8.07 27.23
N ASN A 4 2.62 -7.63 27.35
CA ASN A 4 2.96 -6.35 27.37
C ASN A 4 3.31 -5.80 26.10
N PHE A 5 3.17 -6.59 24.99
CA PHE A 5 3.39 -6.03 23.71
C PHE A 5 2.10 -5.41 23.28
N PRO A 6 2.05 -4.12 23.07
CA PRO A 6 0.86 -3.57 22.44
C PRO A 6 0.77 -4.21 21.09
N THR A 7 -0.38 -4.74 20.74
CA THR A 7 -0.60 -5.15 19.38
C THR A 7 -0.69 -3.89 18.54
N THR A 8 -0.44 -4.02 17.26
CA THR A 8 -0.55 -2.88 16.39
C THR A 8 -1.93 -2.26 16.44
N ALA A 9 -2.94 -3.07 16.74
CA ALA A 9 -4.30 -2.57 16.84
C ALA A 9 -4.48 -1.65 18.04
N ASP A 10 -3.65 -1.81 19.07
CA ASP A 10 -3.77 -1.01 20.29
C ASP A 10 -2.91 0.24 20.27
N ASP A 11 -2.03 0.40 19.29
CA ASP A 11 -1.16 1.56 19.18
C ASP A 11 -1.94 2.71 18.56
N PRO A 12 -2.18 3.81 19.29
CA PRO A 12 -2.96 4.91 18.74
C PRO A 12 -2.29 5.60 17.56
N THR A 13 -0.98 5.41 17.37
CA THR A 13 -0.28 6.00 16.24
C THR A 13 -0.22 5.06 15.05
N HIS A 14 -0.61 3.80 15.25
CA HIS A 14 -0.58 2.83 14.17
C HIS A 14 -1.86 2.87 13.36
N ILE A 15 -1.72 2.84 12.04
CA ILE A 15 -2.86 2.72 11.13
C ILE A 15 -2.61 1.48 10.30
N SER A 16 -3.53 0.51 10.38
CA SER A 16 -3.37 -0.73 9.63
C SER A 16 -3.50 -0.47 8.13
N ALA A 17 -2.83 -1.30 7.34
CA ALA A 17 -2.92 -1.19 5.88
C ALA A 17 -4.35 -1.37 5.40
N ARG A 18 -5.11 -2.27 6.03
CA ARG A 18 -6.51 -2.46 5.67
C ARG A 18 -7.31 -1.18 5.89
N HIS A 19 -7.07 -0.49 6.98
CA HIS A 19 -7.75 0.77 7.25
C HIS A 19 -7.34 1.84 6.24
N LEU A 20 -6.05 1.88 5.89
CA LEU A 20 -5.56 2.80 4.87
C LEU A 20 -6.23 2.52 3.53
N PHE A 21 -6.39 1.24 3.19
CA PHE A 21 -7.06 0.86 1.95
C PHE A 21 -8.50 1.36 1.93
N GLU A 22 -9.21 1.19 3.04
CA GLU A 22 -10.62 1.57 3.12
C GLU A 22 -10.81 3.07 3.09
N ARG A 23 -9.89 3.84 3.67
CA ARG A 23 -10.07 5.29 3.72
C ARG A 23 -9.47 6.02 2.52
N THR A 24 -8.69 5.33 1.68
CA THR A 24 -8.14 5.95 0.48
C THR A 24 -9.26 6.22 -0.51
N ASP A 25 -9.32 7.44 -1.02
CA ASP A 25 -10.34 7.80 -2.00
C ASP A 25 -9.88 7.41 -3.39
N TRP A 26 -9.98 6.10 -3.68
CA TRP A 26 -9.55 5.56 -4.97
C TRP A 26 -10.34 6.18 -6.12
N ALA A 27 -11.60 6.55 -5.87
CA ALA A 27 -12.43 7.13 -6.91
C ALA A 27 -11.88 8.47 -7.40
N ALA A 28 -11.10 9.16 -6.56
CA ALA A 28 -10.49 10.43 -6.95
C ALA A 28 -9.21 10.21 -7.73
N THR A 29 -8.77 8.97 -7.92
CA THR A 29 -7.54 8.64 -8.65
C THR A 29 -7.91 8.03 -10.01
N GLU A 30 -6.88 7.86 -10.85
CA GLU A 30 -7.09 7.24 -12.15
C GLU A 30 -7.50 5.77 -12.04
N THR A 31 -7.32 5.13 -10.87
CA THR A 31 -7.73 3.74 -10.67
C THR A 31 -9.24 3.59 -10.64
N GLY A 32 -9.96 4.66 -10.27
CA GLY A 32 -11.40 4.59 -10.10
C GLY A 32 -11.80 3.90 -8.81
N PRO A 33 -13.09 3.94 -8.46
CA PRO A 33 -13.57 3.34 -7.22
C PRO A 33 -13.37 1.83 -7.22
N VAL A 34 -13.12 1.28 -6.03
CA VAL A 34 -12.85 -0.16 -5.88
C VAL A 34 -14.01 -0.99 -6.43
N SER A 35 -15.23 -0.47 -6.36
CA SER A 35 -16.39 -1.19 -6.88
C SER A 35 -16.31 -1.43 -8.38
N ASP A 36 -15.51 -0.64 -9.10
CA ASP A 36 -15.32 -0.80 -10.54
C ASP A 36 -14.08 -1.60 -10.89
N TRP A 37 -13.27 -1.98 -9.91
CA TRP A 37 -12.05 -2.75 -10.17
C TRP A 37 -12.41 -4.15 -10.67
N PRO A 38 -11.58 -4.74 -11.54
CA PRO A 38 -11.78 -6.14 -11.92
C PRO A 38 -11.77 -7.03 -10.69
N ARG A 39 -12.58 -8.09 -10.73
CA ARG A 39 -12.70 -9.02 -9.62
C ARG A 39 -11.33 -9.59 -9.23
N GLU A 40 -10.50 -9.89 -10.22
CA GLU A 40 -9.18 -10.44 -9.99
C GLU A 40 -8.31 -9.47 -9.19
N LEU A 41 -8.40 -8.19 -9.50
CA LEU A 41 -7.63 -7.18 -8.81
C LEU A 41 -8.07 -7.07 -7.34
N VAL A 42 -9.38 -7.08 -7.10
CA VAL A 42 -9.91 -7.03 -5.74
C VAL A 42 -9.44 -8.24 -4.95
N GLY A 43 -9.43 -9.42 -5.58
CA GLY A 43 -8.95 -10.63 -4.94
C GLY A 43 -7.47 -10.55 -4.56
N ILE A 44 -6.65 -10.05 -5.48
CA ILE A 44 -5.23 -9.90 -5.24
C ILE A 44 -4.98 -8.87 -4.13
N ALA A 45 -5.72 -7.76 -4.16
CA ALA A 45 -5.59 -6.75 -3.11
C ALA A 45 -5.91 -7.34 -1.74
N GLY A 46 -6.98 -8.14 -1.65
CA GLY A 46 -7.33 -8.79 -0.40
C GLY A 46 -6.25 -9.75 0.07
N LEU A 47 -5.66 -10.50 -0.87
CA LEU A 47 -4.57 -11.41 -0.55
C LEU A 47 -3.36 -10.67 -0.01
N VAL A 48 -2.99 -9.57 -0.66
CA VAL A 48 -1.86 -8.75 -0.22
C VAL A 48 -2.10 -8.24 1.20
N LEU A 49 -3.29 -7.69 1.45
CA LEU A 49 -3.61 -7.12 2.76
C LEU A 49 -3.61 -8.17 3.86
N ALA A 50 -3.96 -9.41 3.52
CA ALA A 50 -4.04 -10.49 4.51
C ALA A 50 -2.71 -11.23 4.71
N SER A 51 -1.74 -11.03 3.84
CA SER A 51 -0.49 -11.77 3.89
C SER A 51 0.36 -11.35 5.08
N PRO A 52 1.00 -12.30 5.78
CA PRO A 52 1.97 -11.96 6.82
C PRO A 52 3.34 -11.59 6.25
N LEU A 53 3.56 -11.81 4.95
CA LEU A 53 4.83 -11.48 4.30
C LEU A 53 4.74 -10.11 3.65
N PRO A 54 5.85 -9.35 3.60
CA PRO A 54 5.81 -8.03 2.99
C PRO A 54 5.43 -8.14 1.52
N MET A 55 4.38 -7.44 1.12
CA MET A 55 3.91 -7.44 -0.25
C MET A 55 3.40 -6.06 -0.61
N CYS A 56 3.68 -5.65 -1.84
CA CYS A 56 3.18 -4.39 -2.38
C CYS A 56 2.64 -4.65 -3.78
N LEU A 57 1.40 -4.23 -3.99
CA LEU A 57 0.74 -4.30 -5.28
C LEU A 57 0.75 -2.89 -5.88
N LEU A 58 1.10 -2.80 -7.15
CA LEU A 58 1.08 -1.52 -7.85
C LEU A 58 -0.15 -1.48 -8.73
N VAL A 59 -1.00 -0.49 -8.51
CA VAL A 59 -2.33 -0.42 -9.11
C VAL A 59 -2.41 0.76 -10.07
N GLY A 60 -2.89 0.47 -11.27
CA GLY A 60 -3.19 1.52 -12.25
C GLY A 60 -1.96 2.01 -12.99
N GLU A 61 -2.18 3.00 -13.86
CA GLU A 61 -1.12 3.50 -14.74
C GLU A 61 -0.01 4.20 -13.99
N GLN A 62 -0.33 4.79 -12.83
CA GLN A 62 0.67 5.50 -12.05
C GLN A 62 1.30 4.61 -10.99
N ALA A 63 1.02 3.31 -11.02
CA ALA A 63 1.60 2.35 -10.09
C ALA A 63 1.38 2.81 -8.63
N ARG A 64 0.12 2.99 -8.27
CA ARG A 64 -0.22 3.40 -6.91
C ARG A 64 0.00 2.25 -5.96
N MET A 65 0.56 2.55 -4.80
CA MET A 65 1.02 1.54 -3.86
C MET A 65 -0.11 1.06 -2.97
N LEU A 66 -0.34 -0.26 -2.99
CA LEU A 66 -1.28 -0.92 -2.09
C LEU A 66 -0.50 -2.04 -1.44
N TYR A 67 -0.26 -1.94 -0.13
CA TYR A 67 0.62 -2.89 0.53
C TYR A 67 0.08 -3.27 1.90
N ASN A 68 0.70 -4.28 2.50
CA ASN A 68 0.28 -4.75 3.82
C ASN A 68 1.14 -4.15 4.93
N ASP A 69 0.78 -4.48 6.16
CA ASP A 69 1.48 -3.93 7.32
C ASP A 69 2.94 -4.33 7.35
N ALA A 70 3.25 -5.57 6.94
CA ALA A 70 4.63 -6.03 6.92
C ALA A 70 5.48 -5.19 5.98
N TYR A 71 4.94 -4.80 4.83
CA TYR A 71 5.66 -3.93 3.90
C TYR A 71 5.80 -2.52 4.47
N GLY A 72 4.81 -2.08 5.24
CA GLY A 72 4.88 -0.76 5.87
C GLY A 72 6.11 -0.60 6.74
N VAL A 73 6.54 -1.67 7.39
CA VAL A 73 7.77 -1.66 8.19
C VAL A 73 8.98 -1.38 7.29
N ILE A 74 9.01 -2.02 6.12
CA ILE A 74 10.09 -1.83 5.16
C ILE A 74 10.09 -0.40 4.62
N ALA A 75 8.91 0.15 4.37
CA ALA A 75 8.79 1.51 3.85
C ALA A 75 9.28 2.57 4.86
N GLY A 76 9.25 2.23 6.14
CA GLY A 76 9.81 3.10 7.17
C GLY A 76 9.15 4.46 7.22
N ASN A 77 9.95 5.51 7.05
CA ASN A 77 9.46 6.88 7.16
C ASN A 77 8.48 7.28 6.09
N ARG A 78 8.41 6.53 5.01
CA ARG A 78 7.48 6.80 3.90
C ARG A 78 6.08 6.31 4.20
N HIS A 79 5.97 5.36 5.13
CA HIS A 79 4.67 4.84 5.56
C HIS A 79 4.16 5.71 6.71
N PRO A 80 2.88 6.07 6.76
CA PRO A 80 1.78 5.62 5.89
C PRO A 80 1.52 6.54 4.70
N GLN A 81 2.26 7.63 4.54
CA GLN A 81 1.95 8.63 3.53
C GLN A 81 2.02 8.08 2.11
N CYS A 82 2.87 7.07 1.88
CA CYS A 82 3.01 6.53 0.54
C CYS A 82 1.88 5.59 0.13
N PHE A 83 1.04 5.15 1.08
CA PHE A 83 -0.06 4.25 0.73
C PHE A 83 -1.04 4.95 -0.21
N GLY A 84 -1.33 4.32 -1.34
CA GLY A 84 -2.25 4.88 -2.32
C GLY A 84 -1.63 5.91 -3.25
N GLU A 85 -0.37 6.28 -3.03
CA GLU A 85 0.32 7.26 -3.85
C GLU A 85 1.07 6.59 -4.98
N PRO A 86 1.32 7.30 -6.09
CA PRO A 86 2.15 6.73 -7.15
C PRO A 86 3.53 6.36 -6.61
N LEU A 87 4.03 5.21 -7.05
CA LEU A 87 5.34 4.74 -6.59
C LEU A 87 6.42 5.79 -6.75
N LEU A 88 6.45 6.48 -7.88
CA LEU A 88 7.51 7.44 -8.17
C LEU A 88 7.42 8.71 -7.32
N THR A 89 6.27 8.96 -6.70
CA THR A 89 6.14 10.09 -5.78
C THR A 89 6.89 9.79 -4.48
N SER A 90 6.79 8.56 -3.99
CA SER A 90 7.40 8.17 -2.72
C SER A 90 8.82 7.66 -2.87
N TRP A 91 9.12 7.10 -4.03
CA TRP A 91 10.45 6.58 -4.35
C TRP A 91 10.95 7.19 -5.66
N PRO A 92 11.23 8.49 -5.68
CA PRO A 92 11.67 9.14 -6.93
C PRO A 92 12.99 8.55 -7.46
N GLU A 93 13.79 7.98 -6.57
CA GLU A 93 15.04 7.36 -7.00
C GLU A 93 14.81 6.16 -7.92
N VAL A 94 13.62 5.53 -7.85
CA VAL A 94 13.29 4.40 -8.72
C VAL A 94 13.02 4.87 -10.14
N ALA A 95 12.63 6.13 -10.30
CA ALA A 95 12.30 6.66 -11.63
C ALA A 95 13.49 6.60 -12.57
N ASP A 96 14.67 7.01 -12.09
CA ASP A 96 15.87 6.98 -12.94
C ASP A 96 16.24 5.56 -13.32
N PHE A 97 16.16 4.64 -12.37
CA PHE A 97 16.48 3.25 -12.62
C PHE A 97 15.53 2.67 -13.65
N ASN A 98 14.24 2.90 -13.50
CA ASN A 98 13.23 2.37 -14.42
C ASN A 98 13.38 2.97 -15.81
N SER A 99 13.69 4.24 -15.90
CA SER A 99 13.90 4.89 -17.19
C SER A 99 15.09 4.28 -17.92
N ALA A 100 16.17 4.01 -17.18
CA ALA A 100 17.35 3.39 -17.78
C ALA A 100 17.04 1.98 -18.26
N MET A 101 16.21 1.23 -17.53
CA MET A 101 15.87 -0.12 -17.92
C MET A 101 14.94 -0.18 -19.11
N LEU A 102 14.06 0.82 -19.24
CA LEU A 102 13.07 0.84 -20.32
C LEU A 102 13.59 1.52 -21.58
N ALA A 103 14.65 2.28 -21.45
CA ALA A 103 15.25 2.92 -22.61
C ALA A 103 16.06 1.92 -23.41
#